data_dd45081f9b7c983776cbac8b38746087
#
_entry.id   dd45081f9b7c983776cbac8b38746087
#
_cell.length_a   1.000
_cell.length_b   1.000
_cell.length_c   1.000
_cell.angle_alpha   90.00
_cell.angle_beta   90.00
_cell.angle_gamma   90.00
#
_symmetry.space_group_name_H-M   'P 1'
#
loop_
_entity.id
_entity.type
_entity.pdbx_description
1 polymer ?
#
loop_
_entity_poly.entity_id
_entity_poly.type
_entity_poly.pdbx_seq_one_letter_code
_entity_poly.pdbx_strand_id
1 'polypeptide(L)'
;MDDLDDVRIRPYSLTDDERLRCMRLSPFSLYLRFFSGTPRVPEAYVRALHGMDHWDHDALVAILDEEILGVAEYVRDRHDPARAEVAVLVTDDWQRHGLARPLITFLAQLAARRGITEFDADVMLQNRGGLCAVRSGWPSARAVRTGGSAHFRLPLPVPPPVPKALLRDSG
;
A
#
# COMPACT_ATOMS: atom_id res chain seq x y z
N MET A 1 1.67 15.62 19.12
CA MET A 1 1.87 14.25 18.57
C MET A 1 0.60 13.93 17.80
N ASP A 2 0.72 13.97 16.50
CA ASP A 2 -0.44 13.67 15.65
C ASP A 2 -0.75 12.19 15.80
N ASP A 3 -1.95 11.88 16.23
CA ASP A 3 -2.38 10.50 16.47
C ASP A 3 -3.00 9.95 15.17
N LEU A 4 -2.85 8.65 14.93
CA LEU A 4 -3.53 7.96 13.84
C LEU A 4 -5.06 8.16 13.88
N ASP A 5 -5.60 8.45 15.05
CA ASP A 5 -7.04 8.70 15.23
C ASP A 5 -7.53 9.97 14.50
N ASP A 6 -6.65 10.91 14.22
CA ASP A 6 -6.98 12.13 13.48
C ASP A 6 -6.86 11.97 11.96
N VAL A 7 -6.24 10.88 11.51
CA VAL A 7 -6.05 10.59 10.10
C VAL A 7 -7.33 10.03 9.48
N ARG A 8 -7.79 10.64 8.40
CA ARG A 8 -8.94 10.15 7.64
C ARG A 8 -8.49 9.36 6.42
N ILE A 9 -9.07 8.19 6.22
CA ILE A 9 -8.86 7.38 5.02
C ILE A 9 -10.11 7.47 4.15
N ARG A 10 -9.92 7.83 2.88
CA ARG A 10 -10.99 7.97 1.91
C ARG A 10 -10.51 7.63 0.50
N PRO A 11 -11.41 7.40 -0.47
CA PRO A 11 -11.02 7.26 -1.87
C PRO A 11 -10.26 8.50 -2.39
N TYR A 12 -9.29 8.24 -3.27
CA TYR A 12 -8.60 9.28 -4.03
C TYR A 12 -9.60 10.01 -4.92
N SER A 13 -9.49 11.32 -5.01
CA SER A 13 -10.29 12.16 -5.89
C SER A 13 -9.41 13.04 -6.77
N LEU A 14 -10.00 13.63 -7.82
CA LEU A 14 -9.28 14.52 -8.76
C LEU A 14 -8.66 15.74 -8.06
N THR A 15 -9.27 16.18 -6.94
CA THR A 15 -8.75 17.29 -6.14
C THR A 15 -7.48 16.93 -5.37
N ASP A 16 -7.09 15.66 -5.35
CA ASP A 16 -5.90 15.18 -4.66
C ASP A 16 -4.63 15.21 -5.51
N ASP A 17 -4.74 15.46 -6.81
CA ASP A 17 -3.60 15.45 -7.73
C ASP A 17 -2.45 16.36 -7.25
N GLU A 18 -2.77 17.58 -6.81
CA GLU A 18 -1.76 18.50 -6.31
C GLU A 18 -1.20 18.07 -4.95
N ARG A 19 -2.05 17.56 -4.06
CA ARG A 19 -1.60 16.99 -2.79
C ARG A 19 -0.67 15.81 -3.00
N LEU A 20 -0.93 14.98 -4.00
CA LEU A 20 -0.09 13.84 -4.36
C LEU A 20 1.30 14.31 -4.84
N ARG A 21 1.35 15.36 -5.68
CA ARG A 21 2.62 15.96 -6.12
C ARG A 21 3.43 16.54 -4.97
N CYS A 22 2.76 17.01 -3.93
CA CYS A 22 3.37 17.66 -2.75
C CYS A 22 3.73 16.68 -1.63
N MET A 23 3.54 15.38 -1.80
CA MET A 23 3.92 14.41 -0.77
C MET A 23 5.40 14.52 -0.39
N ARG A 24 5.67 14.54 0.91
CA ARG A 24 7.04 14.66 1.47
C ARG A 24 7.73 13.31 1.49
N LEU A 25 8.49 13.04 0.44
CA LEU A 25 9.18 11.77 0.21
C LEU A 25 10.66 12.01 -0.05
N SER A 26 11.51 11.26 0.65
CA SER A 26 12.93 11.23 0.36
C SER A 26 13.21 10.56 -1.00
N PRO A 27 14.38 10.83 -1.61
CA PRO A 27 14.79 10.12 -2.82
C PRO A 27 14.80 8.60 -2.63
N PHE A 28 15.14 8.13 -1.45
CA PHE A 28 15.14 6.70 -1.11
C PHE A 28 13.72 6.11 -1.08
N SER A 29 12.77 6.80 -0.45
CA SER A 29 11.36 6.37 -0.44
C SER A 29 10.75 6.34 -1.83
N LEU A 30 11.06 7.32 -2.68
CA LEU A 30 10.67 7.34 -4.09
C LEU A 30 11.27 6.17 -4.85
N TYR A 31 12.54 5.88 -4.65
CA TYR A 31 13.21 4.74 -5.27
C TYR A 31 12.57 3.40 -4.86
N LEU A 32 12.27 3.21 -3.57
CA LEU A 32 11.64 2.00 -3.08
C LEU A 32 10.25 1.77 -3.69
N ARG A 33 9.52 2.84 -4.00
CA ARG A 33 8.16 2.75 -4.56
C ARG A 33 8.15 2.61 -6.08
N PHE A 34 8.98 3.39 -6.77
CA PHE A 34 8.95 3.49 -8.24
C PHE A 34 10.07 2.71 -8.95
N PHE A 35 10.95 2.07 -8.20
CA PHE A 35 12.06 1.24 -8.71
C PHE A 35 13.01 1.99 -9.65
N SER A 36 12.98 3.32 -9.61
CA SER A 36 13.85 4.19 -10.42
C SER A 36 14.19 5.45 -9.66
N GLY A 37 15.32 6.06 -9.98
CA GLY A 37 15.72 7.35 -9.44
C GLY A 37 14.79 8.45 -9.98
N THR A 38 13.94 9.00 -9.13
CA THR A 38 13.05 10.11 -9.47
C THR A 38 13.16 11.18 -8.38
N PRO A 39 13.22 12.49 -8.73
CA PRO A 39 13.37 13.56 -7.75
C PRO A 39 12.07 13.89 -6.98
N ARG A 40 10.94 13.42 -7.47
CA ARG A 40 9.60 13.64 -6.90
C ARG A 40 8.64 12.57 -7.40
N VAL A 41 7.40 12.58 -6.91
CA VAL A 41 6.35 11.70 -7.41
C VAL A 41 6.24 11.87 -8.94
N PRO A 42 6.35 10.78 -9.71
CA PRO A 42 6.32 10.86 -11.17
C PRO A 42 4.99 11.38 -11.69
N GLU A 43 5.02 12.29 -12.65
CA GLU A 43 3.79 12.85 -13.26
C GLU A 43 2.95 11.76 -13.95
N ALA A 44 3.59 10.71 -14.48
CA ALA A 44 2.89 9.55 -15.03
C ALA A 44 2.03 8.84 -13.97
N TYR A 45 2.51 8.78 -12.73
CA TYR A 45 1.77 8.20 -11.60
C TYR A 45 0.55 9.07 -11.23
N VAL A 46 0.73 10.39 -11.17
CA VAL A 46 -0.37 11.33 -10.93
C VAL A 46 -1.45 11.17 -12.00
N ARG A 47 -1.07 11.10 -13.28
CA ARG A 47 -2.02 10.89 -14.38
C ARG A 47 -2.73 9.54 -14.29
N ALA A 48 -2.03 8.50 -13.86
CA ALA A 48 -2.64 7.18 -13.70
C ALA A 48 -3.74 7.19 -12.62
N LEU A 49 -3.50 7.84 -11.48
CA LEU A 49 -4.51 7.99 -10.44
C LEU A 49 -5.65 8.93 -10.86
N HIS A 50 -5.33 10.00 -11.61
CA HIS A 50 -6.34 10.91 -12.15
C HIS A 50 -7.34 10.19 -13.06
N GLY A 51 -6.86 9.26 -13.89
CA GLY A 51 -7.66 8.54 -14.89
C GLY A 51 -8.23 7.20 -14.41
N MET A 52 -8.09 6.83 -13.13
CA MET A 52 -8.61 5.54 -12.67
C MET A 52 -10.13 5.45 -12.70
N ASP A 53 -10.66 4.24 -12.89
CA ASP A 53 -12.09 3.96 -13.02
C ASP A 53 -12.78 3.67 -11.69
N HIS A 54 -12.03 3.61 -10.57
CA HIS A 54 -12.51 3.22 -9.24
C HIS A 54 -13.13 1.82 -9.20
N TRP A 55 -12.71 0.94 -10.07
CA TRP A 55 -13.16 -0.45 -10.14
C TRP A 55 -12.00 -1.41 -10.40
N ASP A 56 -11.42 -1.36 -11.59
CA ASP A 56 -10.23 -2.15 -11.95
C ASP A 56 -8.94 -1.50 -11.48
N HIS A 57 -8.95 -0.19 -11.33
CA HIS A 57 -7.91 0.60 -10.70
C HIS A 57 -8.55 1.50 -9.66
N ASP A 58 -8.16 1.35 -8.41
CA ASP A 58 -8.67 2.18 -7.32
C ASP A 58 -7.57 2.49 -6.29
N ALA A 59 -7.75 3.59 -5.58
CA ALA A 59 -6.80 4.04 -4.58
C ALA A 59 -7.49 4.70 -3.39
N LEU A 60 -6.91 4.51 -2.22
CA LEU A 60 -7.26 5.20 -0.99
C LEU A 60 -6.13 6.14 -0.58
N VAL A 61 -6.50 7.26 0.01
CA VAL A 61 -5.56 8.22 0.59
C VAL A 61 -5.80 8.37 2.08
N ALA A 62 -4.72 8.51 2.83
CA ALA A 62 -4.74 8.92 4.23
C ALA A 62 -4.43 10.42 4.28
N ILE A 63 -5.32 11.19 4.86
CA ILE A 63 -5.29 12.66 4.89
C ILE A 63 -5.28 13.16 6.33
N LEU A 64 -4.40 14.10 6.59
CA LEU A 64 -4.37 14.92 7.81
C LEU A 64 -4.00 16.36 7.42
N ASP A 65 -4.75 17.34 7.92
CA ASP A 65 -4.52 18.78 7.67
C ASP A 65 -4.31 19.10 6.18
N GLU A 66 -5.17 18.56 5.31
CA GLU A 66 -5.14 18.74 3.86
C GLU A 66 -3.89 18.16 3.16
N GLU A 67 -3.03 17.43 3.87
CA GLU A 67 -1.87 16.74 3.29
C GLU A 67 -2.13 15.25 3.13
N ILE A 68 -1.65 14.66 2.03
CA ILE A 68 -1.62 13.21 1.85
C ILE A 68 -0.43 12.64 2.62
N LEU A 69 -0.71 11.77 3.57
CA LEU A 69 0.28 11.05 4.35
C LEU A 69 0.59 9.67 3.78
N GLY A 70 -0.35 9.10 3.05
CA GLY A 70 -0.18 7.80 2.44
C GLY A 70 -1.20 7.54 1.34
N VAL A 71 -0.81 6.66 0.42
CA VAL A 71 -1.65 6.20 -0.69
C VAL A 71 -1.51 4.68 -0.77
N ALA A 72 -2.62 3.99 -0.89
CA ALA A 72 -2.64 2.58 -1.26
C ALA A 72 -3.49 2.42 -2.52
N GLU A 73 -2.99 1.67 -3.49
CA GLU A 73 -3.69 1.41 -4.75
C GLU A 73 -3.64 -0.05 -5.13
N TYR A 74 -4.60 -0.47 -5.92
CA TYR A 74 -4.52 -1.72 -6.67
C TYR A 74 -4.84 -1.50 -8.14
N VAL A 75 -4.23 -2.33 -8.98
CA VAL A 75 -4.54 -2.43 -10.41
C VAL A 75 -4.87 -3.89 -10.72
N ARG A 76 -6.10 -4.15 -11.17
CA ARG A 76 -6.55 -5.50 -11.51
C ARG A 76 -5.75 -6.05 -12.68
N ASP A 77 -5.38 -7.32 -12.59
CA ASP A 77 -4.72 -8.02 -13.69
C ASP A 77 -5.71 -8.23 -14.86
N ARG A 78 -5.28 -7.90 -16.06
CA ARG A 78 -6.11 -8.05 -17.27
C ARG A 78 -6.30 -9.50 -17.69
N HIS A 79 -5.38 -10.38 -17.33
CA HIS A 79 -5.38 -11.80 -17.69
C HIS A 79 -6.01 -12.67 -16.61
N ASP A 80 -6.00 -12.22 -15.36
CA ASP A 80 -6.62 -12.89 -14.23
C ASP A 80 -7.39 -11.88 -13.36
N PRO A 81 -8.70 -11.67 -13.64
CA PRO A 81 -9.51 -10.66 -12.95
C PRO A 81 -9.68 -10.90 -11.45
N ALA A 82 -9.33 -12.08 -10.94
CA ALA A 82 -9.34 -12.38 -9.52
C ALA A 82 -8.09 -11.88 -8.79
N ARG A 83 -7.10 -11.37 -9.53
CA ARG A 83 -5.83 -10.85 -9.01
C ARG A 83 -5.67 -9.36 -9.29
N ALA A 84 -4.94 -8.69 -8.43
CA ALA A 84 -4.55 -7.30 -8.62
C ALA A 84 -3.17 -7.03 -8.02
N GLU A 85 -2.40 -6.19 -8.67
CA GLU A 85 -1.16 -5.66 -8.12
C GLU A 85 -1.50 -4.59 -7.08
N VAL A 86 -0.87 -4.64 -5.91
CA VAL A 86 -1.05 -3.66 -4.84
C VAL A 86 0.25 -2.89 -4.59
N ALA A 87 0.11 -1.61 -4.30
CA ALA A 87 1.23 -0.77 -3.91
C ALA A 87 0.81 0.21 -2.82
N VAL A 88 1.74 0.54 -1.94
CA VAL A 88 1.54 1.48 -0.85
C VAL A 88 2.71 2.46 -0.80
N LEU A 89 2.40 3.71 -0.54
CA LEU A 89 3.36 4.80 -0.39
C LEU A 89 2.98 5.59 0.87
N VAL A 90 3.95 5.82 1.77
CA VAL A 90 3.76 6.58 3.00
C VAL A 90 4.84 7.65 3.08
N THR A 91 4.47 8.89 3.43
CA THR A 91 5.44 9.98 3.64
C THR A 91 6.46 9.60 4.71
N ASP A 92 7.69 10.07 4.58
CA ASP A 92 8.80 9.68 5.45
C ASP A 92 8.49 9.91 6.94
N ASP A 93 7.87 11.04 7.27
CA ASP A 93 7.53 11.40 8.66
C ASP A 93 6.49 10.46 9.29
N TRP A 94 5.71 9.76 8.48
CA TRP A 94 4.65 8.85 8.93
C TRP A 94 5.01 7.38 8.76
N GLN A 95 6.17 7.08 8.22
CA GLN A 95 6.65 5.70 8.16
C GLN A 95 6.88 5.14 9.57
N ARG A 96 6.64 3.84 9.76
CA ARG A 96 6.74 3.14 11.05
C ARG A 96 5.74 3.60 12.12
N HIS A 97 4.70 4.32 11.76
CA HIS A 97 3.59 4.71 12.64
C HIS A 97 2.35 3.81 12.47
N GLY A 98 2.46 2.76 11.65
CA GLY A 98 1.37 1.81 11.42
C GLY A 98 0.32 2.26 10.41
N LEU A 99 0.56 3.33 9.64
CA LEU A 99 -0.39 3.88 8.68
C LEU A 99 -0.67 2.97 7.48
N ALA A 100 0.33 2.22 7.02
CA ALA A 100 0.18 1.32 5.88
C ALA A 100 -0.88 0.24 6.12
N ARG A 101 -0.99 -0.27 7.35
CA ARG A 101 -1.91 -1.36 7.68
C ARG A 101 -3.38 -1.01 7.48
N PRO A 102 -3.94 0.07 8.05
CA PRO A 102 -5.32 0.44 7.79
C PRO A 102 -5.57 0.78 6.31
N LEU A 103 -4.64 1.42 5.62
CA LEU A 103 -4.74 1.68 4.18
C LEU A 103 -4.91 0.38 3.38
N ILE A 104 -4.04 -0.60 3.59
CA ILE A 104 -4.10 -1.90 2.89
C ILE A 104 -5.36 -2.66 3.30
N THR A 105 -5.73 -2.65 4.58
CA THR A 105 -6.91 -3.36 5.08
C THR A 105 -8.19 -2.85 4.42
N PHE A 106 -8.39 -1.54 4.36
CA PHE A 106 -9.57 -0.97 3.69
C PHE A 106 -9.54 -1.19 2.18
N LEU A 107 -8.38 -1.07 1.56
CA LEU A 107 -8.24 -1.35 0.13
C LEU A 107 -8.55 -2.82 -0.19
N ALA A 108 -8.08 -3.75 0.63
CA ALA A 108 -8.35 -5.18 0.48
C ALA A 108 -9.86 -5.49 0.60
N GLN A 109 -10.55 -4.83 1.53
CA GLN A 109 -12.01 -4.97 1.67
C GLN A 109 -12.75 -4.48 0.42
N LEU A 110 -12.35 -3.34 -0.15
CA LEU A 110 -12.92 -2.83 -1.40
C LEU A 110 -12.66 -3.80 -2.56
N ALA A 111 -11.43 -4.26 -2.71
CA ALA A 111 -11.04 -5.18 -3.77
C ALA A 111 -11.80 -6.51 -3.67
N ALA A 112 -11.94 -7.06 -2.47
CA ALA A 112 -12.69 -8.30 -2.23
C ALA A 112 -14.16 -8.18 -2.64
N ARG A 113 -14.80 -7.05 -2.35
CA ARG A 113 -16.19 -6.77 -2.79
C ARG A 113 -16.34 -6.72 -4.31
N ARG A 114 -15.25 -6.49 -5.03
CA ARG A 114 -15.21 -6.41 -6.50
C ARG A 114 -14.69 -7.68 -7.14
N GLY A 115 -14.62 -8.78 -6.39
CA GLY A 115 -14.25 -10.10 -6.89
C GLY A 115 -12.74 -10.35 -6.97
N ILE A 116 -11.90 -9.48 -6.44
CA ILE A 116 -10.47 -9.74 -6.31
C ILE A 116 -10.26 -10.63 -5.08
N THR A 117 -9.54 -11.73 -5.26
CA THR A 117 -9.29 -12.71 -4.21
C THR A 117 -7.85 -12.74 -3.73
N GLU A 118 -6.95 -12.11 -4.49
CA GLU A 118 -5.53 -12.11 -4.19
C GLU A 118 -4.85 -10.83 -4.68
N PHE A 119 -3.98 -10.26 -3.85
CA PHE A 119 -3.05 -9.22 -4.26
C PHE A 119 -1.68 -9.81 -4.60
N ASP A 120 -1.06 -9.27 -5.63
CA ASP A 120 0.36 -9.42 -5.92
C ASP A 120 1.12 -8.20 -5.41
N ALA A 121 2.18 -8.40 -4.66
CA ALA A 121 3.01 -7.33 -4.14
C ALA A 121 4.49 -7.60 -4.45
N ASP A 122 5.13 -6.64 -5.07
CA ASP A 122 6.57 -6.64 -5.28
C ASP A 122 7.23 -5.65 -4.32
N VAL A 123 8.12 -6.14 -3.48
CA VAL A 123 8.77 -5.35 -2.43
C VAL A 123 10.28 -5.48 -2.58
N MET A 124 10.98 -4.37 -2.74
CA MET A 124 12.44 -4.38 -2.73
C MET A 124 12.97 -4.90 -1.39
N LEU A 125 14.02 -5.72 -1.41
CA LEU A 125 14.60 -6.30 -0.18
C LEU A 125 15.14 -5.24 0.78
N GLN A 126 15.48 -4.05 0.26
CA GLN A 126 15.88 -2.89 1.06
C GLN A 126 14.69 -2.20 1.76
N ASN A 127 13.48 -2.45 1.30
CA ASN A 127 12.26 -1.86 1.86
C ASN A 127 11.80 -2.64 3.10
N ARG A 128 12.46 -2.39 4.20
CA ARG A 128 12.16 -3.07 5.48
C ARG A 128 10.76 -2.80 5.98
N GLY A 129 10.26 -1.57 5.80
CA GLY A 129 8.90 -1.18 6.16
C GLY A 129 7.86 -1.94 5.36
N GLY A 130 8.04 -2.06 4.05
CA GLY A 130 7.17 -2.84 3.17
C GLY A 130 7.16 -4.32 3.51
N LEU A 131 8.33 -4.92 3.74
CA LEU A 131 8.43 -6.32 4.17
C LEU A 131 7.76 -6.56 5.52
N CYS A 132 7.93 -5.64 6.46
CA CYS A 132 7.28 -5.70 7.78
C CYS A 132 5.75 -5.62 7.64
N ALA A 133 5.23 -4.72 6.81
CA ALA A 133 3.81 -4.58 6.55
C ALA A 133 3.20 -5.85 5.97
N VAL A 134 3.86 -6.50 5.02
CA VAL A 134 3.43 -7.79 4.46
C VAL A 134 3.40 -8.86 5.53
N ARG A 135 4.46 -9.03 6.29
CA ARG A 135 4.54 -10.04 7.35
C ARG A 135 3.50 -9.82 8.46
N SER A 136 3.22 -8.57 8.78
CA SER A 136 2.22 -8.21 9.79
C SER A 136 0.79 -8.50 9.30
N GLY A 137 0.48 -8.17 8.05
CA GLY A 137 -0.84 -8.38 7.46
C GLY A 137 -1.09 -9.81 7.02
N TRP A 138 -0.06 -10.50 6.56
CA TRP A 138 -0.12 -11.87 6.01
C TRP A 138 1.01 -12.74 6.55
N PRO A 139 0.93 -13.18 7.82
CA PRO A 139 2.01 -13.95 8.44
C PRO A 139 2.38 -15.24 7.71
N SER A 140 1.44 -15.82 6.97
CA SER A 140 1.64 -17.06 6.21
C SER A 140 2.13 -16.83 4.78
N ALA A 141 2.23 -15.58 4.32
CA ALA A 141 2.68 -15.27 2.96
C ALA A 141 4.17 -15.61 2.81
N ARG A 142 4.49 -16.29 1.70
CA ARG A 142 5.86 -16.66 1.36
C ARG A 142 6.37 -15.77 0.25
N ALA A 143 7.63 -15.32 0.39
CA ALA A 143 8.31 -14.56 -0.63
C ALA A 143 8.91 -15.47 -1.69
N VAL A 144 8.72 -15.10 -2.96
CA VAL A 144 9.56 -15.58 -4.06
C VAL A 144 10.56 -14.47 -4.37
N ARG A 145 11.83 -14.73 -4.12
CA ARG A 145 12.90 -13.74 -4.35
C ARG A 145 13.37 -13.81 -5.78
N THR A 146 13.46 -12.65 -6.43
CA THR A 146 14.00 -12.49 -7.77
C THR A 146 14.86 -11.23 -7.82
N GLY A 147 16.16 -11.39 -8.00
CA GLY A 147 17.10 -10.27 -7.94
C GLY A 147 17.03 -9.55 -6.59
N GLY A 148 16.87 -8.23 -6.61
CA GLY A 148 16.79 -7.38 -5.42
C GLY A 148 15.41 -7.22 -4.82
N SER A 149 14.39 -8.00 -5.22
CA SER A 149 13.02 -7.89 -4.75
C SER A 149 12.43 -9.21 -4.27
N ALA A 150 11.36 -9.13 -3.50
CA ALA A 150 10.53 -10.24 -3.06
C ALA A 150 9.12 -10.06 -3.60
N HIS A 151 8.62 -11.09 -4.27
CA HIS A 151 7.24 -11.17 -4.75
C HIS A 151 6.39 -11.96 -3.77
N PHE A 152 5.21 -11.41 -3.43
CA PHE A 152 4.25 -12.04 -2.54
C PHE A 152 2.89 -12.19 -3.20
N ARG A 153 2.21 -13.28 -2.86
CA ARG A 153 0.77 -13.44 -3.09
C ARG A 153 0.04 -13.31 -1.78
N LEU A 154 -0.90 -12.38 -1.73
CA LEU A 154 -1.59 -11.96 -0.52
C LEU A 154 -3.08 -12.26 -0.66
N PRO A 155 -3.60 -13.36 -0.06
CA PRO A 155 -5.02 -13.69 -0.16
C PRO A 155 -5.89 -12.65 0.54
N LEU A 156 -7.06 -12.36 -0.04
CA LEU A 156 -8.05 -11.44 0.50
C LEU A 156 -9.27 -12.19 1.05
N PRO A 157 -9.97 -11.68 2.08
CA PRO A 157 -9.67 -10.51 2.89
C PRO A 157 -8.42 -10.68 3.75
N VAL A 158 -7.86 -9.57 4.28
CA VAL A 158 -6.68 -9.62 5.17
C VAL A 158 -7.00 -10.48 6.39
N PRO A 159 -6.18 -11.51 6.70
CA PRO A 159 -6.42 -12.34 7.88
C PRO A 159 -6.47 -11.51 9.17
N PRO A 160 -7.32 -11.86 10.14
CA PRO A 160 -7.32 -11.19 11.44
C PRO A 160 -5.95 -11.37 12.12
N PRO A 161 -5.50 -10.40 12.92
CA PRO A 161 -4.25 -10.54 13.66
C PRO A 161 -4.32 -11.75 14.59
N VAL A 162 -3.24 -12.51 14.61
CA VAL A 162 -3.13 -13.66 15.55
C VAL A 162 -3.17 -13.09 16.98
N PRO A 163 -4.08 -13.56 17.85
CA PRO A 163 -4.13 -13.10 19.23
C PRO A 163 -2.78 -13.29 19.92
N LYS A 164 -2.30 -12.26 20.61
CA LYS A 164 -1.02 -12.32 21.35
C LYS A 164 -0.92 -13.51 22.32
N ALA A 165 -2.05 -14.02 22.78
CA ALA A 165 -2.10 -15.20 23.66
C ALA A 165 -1.59 -16.48 23.00
N LEU A 166 -1.71 -16.61 21.66
CA LEU A 166 -1.23 -17.81 20.93
C LEU A 166 0.27 -17.75 20.59
N LEU A 167 0.92 -16.60 20.77
CA LEU A 167 2.35 -16.43 20.51
C LEU A 167 3.22 -16.79 21.73
N ARG A 168 2.63 -17.14 22.88
CA ARG A 168 3.35 -17.43 24.13
C ARG A 168 3.67 -18.90 24.37
N ASP A 169 3.16 -19.82 23.56
CA ASP A 169 3.32 -21.27 23.79
C ASP A 169 4.34 -21.94 22.84
N SER A 170 5.28 -21.19 22.31
CA SER A 170 6.41 -21.72 21.51
C SER A 170 7.73 -21.35 22.19
N GLY A 171 7.86 -21.71 23.46
CA GLY A 171 9.09 -21.62 24.23
C GLY A 171 9.59 -23.02 24.61
#